data_2443e07433f5f50c198779f14c10b743
#
_entry.id   2443e07433f5f50c198779f14c10b743
#
_cell.length_a   1.000
_cell.length_b   1.000
_cell.length_c   1.000
_cell.angle_alpha   90.00
_cell.angle_beta   90.00
_cell.angle_gamma   90.00
#
_symmetry.space_group_name_H-M   'P 1'
#
loop_
_entity.id
_entity.type
_entity.pdbx_description
1 polymer ?
#
loop_
_entity_poly.entity_id
_entity_poly.type
_entity_poly.pdbx_seq_one_letter_code
_entity_poly.pdbx_strand_id
1 'polypeptide(L)'
;MRTKAVFILAVILIAAFASSIGWTAADEAKIVVMNPRGIQPEIRKIPMATRPATLDGKTVYIVDTKYPNTKPFVNELFAALKAKYPKTDWILRDKAAGYMDDDPKLWKEIKEKGACAIVLLGH
;
A
#
# COMPACT_ATOMS: atom_id res chain seq x y z
N MET A 1 67.90 33.22 -42.76
CA MET A 1 66.91 32.14 -43.11
C MET A 1 66.53 31.23 -41.96
N ARG A 2 67.43 30.85 -41.06
CA ARG A 2 67.18 29.98 -39.91
C ARG A 2 66.16 30.54 -38.90
N THR A 3 66.15 31.78 -38.59
CA THR A 3 65.25 32.42 -37.62
C THR A 3 63.76 32.41 -38.07
N LYS A 4 63.52 32.61 -39.38
CA LYS A 4 62.16 32.52 -39.95
C LYS A 4 61.60 31.09 -39.88
N ALA A 5 62.46 30.11 -40.17
CA ALA A 5 62.03 28.68 -40.06
C ALA A 5 61.67 28.22 -38.61
N VAL A 6 62.46 28.72 -37.64
CA VAL A 6 62.16 28.47 -36.20
C VAL A 6 60.85 29.12 -35.77
N PHE A 7 60.57 30.33 -36.26
CA PHE A 7 59.32 31.03 -35.94
C PHE A 7 58.10 30.33 -36.53
N ILE A 8 58.17 29.82 -37.76
CA ILE A 8 57.12 29.07 -38.40
C ILE A 8 56.87 27.74 -37.67
N LEU A 9 57.95 27.04 -37.29
CA LEU A 9 57.84 25.82 -36.51
C LEU A 9 57.17 26.00 -35.15
N ALA A 10 57.50 27.10 -34.45
CA ALA A 10 56.90 27.45 -33.17
C ALA A 10 55.40 27.75 -33.30
N VAL A 11 54.98 28.46 -34.33
CA VAL A 11 53.57 28.77 -34.62
C VAL A 11 52.78 27.50 -34.91
N ILE A 12 53.34 26.57 -35.68
CA ILE A 12 52.69 25.27 -36.00
C ILE A 12 52.55 24.42 -34.72
N LEU A 13 53.54 24.43 -33.86
CA LEU A 13 53.48 23.70 -32.60
C LEU A 13 52.39 24.27 -31.65
N ILE A 14 52.29 25.60 -31.58
CA ILE A 14 51.23 26.22 -30.76
C ILE A 14 49.84 25.97 -31.32
N ALA A 15 49.67 25.98 -32.65
CA ALA A 15 48.40 25.67 -33.29
C ALA A 15 47.99 24.20 -33.10
N ALA A 16 48.97 23.27 -33.10
CA ALA A 16 48.73 21.86 -32.82
C ALA A 16 48.34 21.62 -31.36
N PHE A 17 48.90 22.38 -30.42
CA PHE A 17 48.53 22.29 -29.00
C PHE A 17 47.16 22.89 -28.73
N ALA A 18 46.75 23.95 -29.40
CA ALA A 18 45.44 24.59 -29.26
C ALA A 18 44.27 23.70 -29.73
N SER A 19 44.53 22.83 -30.72
CA SER A 19 43.52 21.90 -31.25
C SER A 19 43.29 20.67 -30.35
N SER A 20 44.13 20.40 -29.33
CA SER A 20 43.95 19.30 -28.41
C SER A 20 43.12 19.64 -27.17
N ILE A 21 42.72 20.92 -27.00
CA ILE A 21 41.74 21.28 -25.98
C ILE A 21 40.36 20.98 -26.57
N GLY A 22 40.04 19.70 -26.67
CA GLY A 22 38.69 19.26 -26.91
C GLY A 22 37.79 19.80 -25.78
N TRP A 23 36.81 20.59 -26.15
CA TRP A 23 35.70 20.85 -25.25
C TRP A 23 34.98 19.50 -25.04
N THR A 24 35.34 18.83 -23.99
CA THR A 24 34.44 17.81 -23.45
C THR A 24 33.24 18.60 -22.95
N ALA A 25 32.20 18.69 -23.78
CA ALA A 25 30.88 19.01 -23.25
C ALA A 25 30.59 17.95 -22.20
N ALA A 26 30.69 18.33 -20.93
CA ALA A 26 30.23 17.48 -19.85
C ALA A 26 28.75 17.20 -20.15
N ASP A 27 28.45 15.98 -20.54
CA ASP A 27 27.08 15.53 -20.63
C ASP A 27 26.49 15.75 -19.23
N GLU A 28 25.71 16.83 -19.08
CA GLU A 28 25.07 17.12 -17.80
C GLU A 28 24.27 15.89 -17.42
N ALA A 29 24.74 15.18 -16.41
CA ALA A 29 24.06 13.99 -15.89
C ALA A 29 22.63 14.41 -15.53
N LYS A 30 21.69 14.11 -16.41
CA LYS A 30 20.29 14.42 -16.23
C LYS A 30 19.82 13.69 -14.99
N ILE A 31 19.59 14.44 -13.89
CA ILE A 31 19.04 13.90 -12.66
C ILE A 31 17.59 13.49 -12.96
N VAL A 32 17.35 12.22 -13.09
CA VAL A 32 16.00 11.69 -13.23
C VAL A 32 15.43 11.54 -11.82
N VAL A 33 14.57 12.46 -11.44
CA VAL A 33 13.81 12.34 -10.20
C VAL A 33 12.71 11.30 -10.42
N MET A 34 12.77 10.20 -9.67
CA MET A 34 11.70 9.22 -9.67
C MET A 34 10.41 9.88 -9.16
N ASN A 35 9.30 9.65 -9.84
CA ASN A 35 8.01 10.15 -9.40
C ASN A 35 7.71 9.64 -7.98
N PRO A 36 7.64 10.51 -6.95
CA PRO A 36 7.42 10.08 -5.57
C PRO A 36 6.05 9.45 -5.36
N ARG A 37 5.11 9.68 -6.27
CA ARG A 37 3.78 9.04 -6.22
C ARG A 37 3.81 7.57 -6.65
N GLY A 38 4.90 7.11 -7.29
CA GLY A 38 4.97 5.80 -7.90
C GLY A 38 3.91 5.58 -8.99
N ILE A 39 3.91 4.40 -9.56
CA ILE A 39 2.82 3.90 -10.40
C ILE A 39 1.96 3.03 -9.48
N GLN A 40 0.80 3.51 -9.11
CA GLN A 40 -0.11 2.69 -8.32
C GLN A 40 -0.51 1.47 -9.15
N PRO A 41 -0.43 0.25 -8.58
CA PRO A 41 -0.94 -0.93 -9.27
C PRO A 41 -2.43 -0.73 -9.56
N GLU A 42 -2.88 -1.25 -10.69
CA GLU A 42 -4.28 -1.16 -11.09
C GLU A 42 -5.16 -1.81 -10.00
N ILE A 43 -5.98 -1.00 -9.35
CA ILE A 43 -6.92 -1.50 -8.33
C ILE A 43 -8.04 -2.22 -9.05
N ARG A 44 -8.05 -3.55 -8.97
CA ARG A 44 -9.16 -4.36 -9.46
C ARG A 44 -10.42 -3.99 -8.69
N LYS A 45 -11.32 -3.27 -9.33
CA LYS A 45 -12.63 -2.92 -8.74
C LYS A 45 -13.47 -4.19 -8.60
N ILE A 46 -13.62 -4.65 -7.37
CA ILE A 46 -14.53 -5.74 -7.05
C ILE A 46 -15.85 -5.09 -6.61
N PRO A 47 -17.00 -5.45 -7.21
CA PRO A 47 -18.27 -4.90 -6.79
C PRO A 47 -18.54 -5.29 -5.33
N MET A 48 -19.23 -4.41 -4.60
CA MET A 48 -19.64 -4.70 -3.23
C MET A 48 -20.58 -5.91 -3.22
N ALA A 49 -20.45 -6.74 -2.18
CA ALA A 49 -21.39 -7.83 -1.95
C ALA A 49 -22.83 -7.32 -1.83
N THR A 50 -23.78 -8.11 -2.29
CA THR A 50 -25.19 -7.80 -2.16
C THR A 50 -25.58 -7.69 -0.69
N ARG A 51 -26.17 -6.56 -0.32
CA ARG A 51 -26.61 -6.33 1.06
C ARG A 51 -27.95 -7.00 1.31
N PRO A 52 -28.15 -7.65 2.46
CA PRO A 52 -29.46 -8.15 2.82
C PRO A 52 -30.44 -6.99 3.05
N ALA A 53 -31.67 -7.15 2.63
CA ALA A 53 -32.71 -6.12 2.84
C ALA A 53 -33.12 -5.98 4.32
N THR A 54 -33.01 -7.06 5.11
CA THR A 54 -33.29 -7.09 6.54
C THR A 54 -32.30 -8.02 7.25
N LEU A 55 -32.09 -7.78 8.52
CA LEU A 55 -31.31 -8.66 9.41
C LEU A 55 -32.16 -9.69 10.13
N ASP A 56 -33.50 -9.60 10.04
CA ASP A 56 -34.42 -10.51 10.72
C ASP A 56 -34.21 -11.95 10.23
N GLY A 57 -34.01 -12.87 11.16
CA GLY A 57 -33.73 -14.27 10.88
C GLY A 57 -32.37 -14.56 10.23
N LYS A 58 -31.48 -13.58 10.19
CA LYS A 58 -30.13 -13.72 9.66
C LYS A 58 -29.12 -13.92 10.77
N THR A 59 -28.07 -14.68 10.49
CA THR A 59 -26.93 -14.84 11.38
C THR A 59 -25.89 -13.75 11.07
N VAL A 60 -25.54 -12.97 12.08
CA VAL A 60 -24.55 -11.89 12.00
C VAL A 60 -23.42 -12.17 12.97
N TYR A 61 -22.22 -12.23 12.44
CA TYR A 61 -21.03 -12.43 13.25
C TYR A 61 -20.46 -11.10 13.73
N ILE A 62 -20.04 -11.05 14.99
CA ILE A 62 -19.19 -9.99 15.52
C ILE A 62 -17.84 -10.64 15.84
N VAL A 63 -16.80 -10.16 15.17
CA VAL A 63 -15.45 -10.69 15.29
C VAL A 63 -14.57 -9.74 16.09
N ASP A 64 -14.13 -10.18 17.25
CA ASP A 64 -13.12 -9.48 18.04
C ASP A 64 -11.72 -9.84 17.53
N THR A 65 -10.98 -8.87 17.02
CA THR A 65 -9.61 -9.08 16.56
C THR A 65 -8.59 -9.16 17.69
N LYS A 66 -9.04 -9.06 18.94
CA LYS A 66 -8.19 -9.06 20.15
C LYS A 66 -7.17 -7.91 20.18
N TYR A 67 -7.53 -6.77 19.66
CA TYR A 67 -6.71 -5.60 19.89
C TYR A 67 -6.70 -5.24 21.38
N PRO A 68 -5.58 -4.77 21.95
CA PRO A 68 -5.50 -4.48 23.37
C PRO A 68 -6.61 -3.56 23.88
N ASN A 69 -7.22 -3.91 25.00
CA ASN A 69 -8.27 -3.14 25.70
C ASN A 69 -9.61 -2.96 24.96
N THR A 70 -9.88 -3.74 23.91
CA THR A 70 -11.13 -3.62 23.13
C THR A 70 -12.26 -4.51 23.62
N LYS A 71 -11.96 -5.55 24.39
CA LYS A 71 -12.95 -6.55 24.84
C LYS A 71 -14.18 -5.97 25.55
N PRO A 72 -14.05 -4.99 26.47
CA PRO A 72 -15.22 -4.37 27.08
C PRO A 72 -16.15 -3.70 26.06
N PHE A 73 -15.58 -2.96 25.12
CA PHE A 73 -16.35 -2.33 24.04
C PHE A 73 -17.08 -3.35 23.17
N VAL A 74 -16.39 -4.43 22.78
CA VAL A 74 -16.98 -5.50 21.95
C VAL A 74 -18.16 -6.16 22.65
N ASN A 75 -18.04 -6.41 23.95
CA ASN A 75 -19.10 -7.01 24.74
C ASN A 75 -20.33 -6.11 24.85
N GLU A 76 -20.13 -4.81 25.13
CA GLU A 76 -21.22 -3.81 25.19
C GLU A 76 -21.89 -3.64 23.81
N LEU A 77 -21.12 -3.58 22.74
CA LEU A 77 -21.67 -3.50 21.39
C LEU A 77 -22.52 -4.74 21.06
N PHE A 78 -22.03 -5.93 21.41
CA PHE A 78 -22.76 -7.18 21.22
C PHE A 78 -24.09 -7.15 21.97
N ALA A 79 -24.09 -6.74 23.26
CA ALA A 79 -25.29 -6.66 24.07
C ALA A 79 -26.29 -5.63 23.51
N ALA A 80 -25.81 -4.45 23.12
CA ALA A 80 -26.63 -3.39 22.53
C ALA A 80 -27.27 -3.81 21.20
N LEU A 81 -26.52 -4.46 20.33
CA LEU A 81 -27.04 -4.94 19.05
C LEU A 81 -28.07 -6.06 19.24
N LYS A 82 -27.84 -6.98 20.15
CA LYS A 82 -28.79 -8.05 20.51
C LYS A 82 -30.09 -7.49 21.05
N ALA A 83 -30.02 -6.47 21.91
CA ALA A 83 -31.20 -5.80 22.42
C ALA A 83 -31.97 -5.03 21.32
N LYS A 84 -31.24 -4.35 20.44
CA LYS A 84 -31.87 -3.52 19.38
C LYS A 84 -32.45 -4.37 18.24
N TYR A 85 -31.86 -5.51 17.93
CA TYR A 85 -32.27 -6.39 16.84
C TYR A 85 -32.49 -7.83 17.35
N PRO A 86 -33.56 -8.05 18.13
CA PRO A 86 -33.78 -9.33 18.81
C PRO A 86 -34.12 -10.50 17.88
N LYS A 87 -34.52 -10.21 16.65
CA LYS A 87 -34.83 -11.23 15.64
C LYS A 87 -33.61 -11.67 14.82
N THR A 88 -32.45 -11.08 15.09
CA THR A 88 -31.18 -11.42 14.41
C THR A 88 -30.40 -12.39 15.31
N ASP A 89 -29.84 -13.41 14.70
CA ASP A 89 -28.97 -14.36 15.39
C ASP A 89 -27.54 -13.78 15.46
N TRP A 90 -27.16 -13.28 16.64
CA TRP A 90 -25.87 -12.63 16.88
C TRP A 90 -24.86 -13.64 17.42
N ILE A 91 -23.74 -13.79 16.74
CA ILE A 91 -22.65 -14.69 17.14
C ILE A 91 -21.38 -13.87 17.36
N LEU A 92 -20.88 -13.88 18.60
CA LEU A 92 -19.59 -13.30 18.94
C LEU A 92 -18.48 -14.34 18.77
N ARG A 93 -17.42 -13.99 18.07
CA ARG A 93 -16.22 -14.82 17.88
C ARG A 93 -14.98 -14.01 18.16
N ASP A 94 -14.04 -14.62 18.83
CA ASP A 94 -12.68 -14.10 18.98
C ASP A 94 -11.81 -14.70 17.87
N LYS A 95 -10.99 -13.91 17.23
CA LYS A 95 -9.98 -14.41 16.29
C LYS A 95 -9.00 -15.31 17.02
N ALA A 96 -8.66 -16.47 16.47
CA ALA A 96 -7.77 -17.44 17.11
C ALA A 96 -6.36 -16.85 17.36
N ALA A 97 -5.82 -16.15 16.37
CA ALA A 97 -4.54 -15.45 16.44
C ALA A 97 -4.71 -13.96 16.75
N GLY A 98 -3.61 -13.23 16.88
CA GLY A 98 -3.62 -11.79 17.14
C GLY A 98 -4.27 -10.98 16.00
N TYR A 99 -4.40 -9.67 16.20
CA TYR A 99 -5.08 -8.78 15.22
C TYR A 99 -4.37 -8.73 13.86
N MET A 100 -3.06 -8.98 13.79
CA MET A 100 -2.28 -8.99 12.55
C MET A 100 -2.32 -10.32 11.80
N ASP A 101 -2.70 -11.40 12.46
CA ASP A 101 -2.66 -12.74 11.87
C ASP A 101 -3.96 -13.07 11.14
N ASP A 102 -3.89 -14.00 10.19
CA ASP A 102 -5.06 -14.51 9.50
C ASP A 102 -5.73 -15.66 10.27
N ASP A 103 -7.05 -15.82 10.11
CA ASP A 103 -7.81 -16.94 10.68
C ASP A 103 -8.72 -17.59 9.63
N PRO A 104 -8.13 -18.42 8.76
CA PRO A 104 -8.87 -19.06 7.67
C PRO A 104 -10.06 -19.90 8.11
N LYS A 105 -9.99 -20.48 9.32
CA LYS A 105 -11.08 -21.31 9.87
C LYS A 105 -12.29 -20.46 10.22
N LEU A 106 -12.05 -19.32 10.86
CA LEU A 106 -13.10 -18.36 11.20
C LEU A 106 -13.75 -17.77 9.94
N TRP A 107 -12.95 -17.38 8.96
CA TRP A 107 -13.48 -16.82 7.70
C TRP A 107 -14.31 -17.85 6.93
N LYS A 108 -13.93 -19.12 6.96
CA LYS A 108 -14.69 -20.20 6.37
C LYS A 108 -16.03 -20.37 7.09
N GLU A 109 -16.05 -20.41 8.44
CA GLU A 109 -17.28 -20.50 9.24
C GLU A 109 -18.24 -19.34 8.91
N ILE A 110 -17.72 -18.11 8.88
CA ILE A 110 -18.52 -16.92 8.57
C ILE A 110 -19.10 -16.98 7.15
N LYS A 111 -18.30 -17.41 6.19
CA LYS A 111 -18.73 -17.53 4.80
C LYS A 111 -19.82 -18.57 4.60
N GLU A 112 -19.79 -19.66 5.36
CA GLU A 112 -20.76 -20.77 5.27
C GLU A 112 -22.05 -20.49 6.02
N LYS A 113 -21.98 -19.80 7.17
CA LYS A 113 -23.12 -19.66 8.08
C LYS A 113 -23.60 -18.22 8.27
N GLY A 114 -22.77 -17.24 8.03
CA GLY A 114 -23.08 -15.83 8.24
C GLY A 114 -23.71 -15.17 7.04
N ALA A 115 -24.70 -14.32 7.27
CA ALA A 115 -25.21 -13.40 6.24
C ALA A 115 -24.32 -12.18 6.10
N CYS A 116 -23.72 -11.72 7.20
CA CYS A 116 -22.73 -10.65 7.26
C CYS A 116 -21.89 -10.75 8.53
N ALA A 117 -20.81 -10.00 8.57
CA ALA A 117 -19.94 -9.93 9.74
C ALA A 117 -19.51 -8.47 10.01
N ILE A 118 -19.36 -8.15 11.30
CA ILE A 118 -18.75 -6.91 11.79
C ILE A 118 -17.41 -7.31 12.40
N VAL A 119 -16.32 -6.84 11.79
CA VAL A 119 -14.96 -7.11 12.30
C VAL A 119 -14.48 -5.88 13.07
N LEU A 120 -14.14 -6.07 14.32
CA LEU A 120 -13.76 -5.03 15.27
C LEU A 120 -12.39 -5.36 15.85
N LEU A 121 -11.59 -4.47 16.06
CA LEU A 121 -11.26 -3.13 15.70
C LEU A 121 -10.04 -3.20 14.80
N GLY A 122 -10.05 -2.48 13.71
CA GLY A 122 -8.86 -2.35 12.88
C GLY A 122 -7.92 -1.28 13.42
N HIS A 123 -6.68 -1.34 12.98
CA HIS A 123 -5.66 -0.33 13.23
C HIS A 123 -5.73 0.73 12.13
#